data_e2e57cbed8cbc00e8d42e0ef752fa4fd
#
_entry.id   e2e57cbed8cbc00e8d42e0ef752fa4fd
#
_cell.length_a   1.000
_cell.length_b   1.000
_cell.length_c   1.000
_cell.angle_alpha   90.00
_cell.angle_beta   90.00
_cell.angle_gamma   90.00
#
_symmetry.space_group_name_H-M   'P 1'
#
loop_
_entity.id
_entity.type
_entity.pdbx_description
1 polymer ?
#
loop_
_entity_poly.entity_id
_entity_poly.type
_entity_poly.pdbx_seq_one_letter_code
_entity_poly.pdbx_strand_id
1 'polypeptide(L)'
;MLLLVLVGFVVMWIIGFVLRQTPHLVLNYGDNLAYVTVANAILRWDFHGLSIQHFMGYPYLIAAVSFLFRVPAPLSLWLIAAGSTLLSVWFASRLVGTLPAAYFAISNLAWLQLAWIGGSEPLAMALGLGAFLAFRRNRVFFAALAGSVAVTVRPLMIFVLVGIGLVLLYRKEFKRFLLATCTGLVVGVLYILPLARYFGDPLLTVHSYTGHDYGGGGIAGPHGHLFGWPFHGIVAGTLAYPAPWTNLLLSFAWIAIVIAGTGMMFSRRFREYAKVHPNEVIFCAFYLLALFSYDYLLWARSNFMRFSIPVLPFIFFALMQWLPKNRKFLWCLNIASAVLAMVSAIGLRNVITHRY
;
A
#
# COMPACT_ATOMS: atom_id res chain seq x y z
N MET A 1 3.85 -20.35 -6.98
CA MET A 1 3.39 -18.99 -6.65
C MET A 1 4.44 -17.94 -6.99
N LEU A 2 5.65 -17.97 -6.45
CA LEU A 2 6.70 -17.00 -6.83
C LEU A 2 6.97 -17.01 -8.35
N LEU A 3 6.92 -18.16 -9.00
CA LEU A 3 7.05 -18.26 -10.45
C LEU A 3 5.95 -17.47 -11.20
N LEU A 4 4.70 -17.47 -10.70
CA LEU A 4 3.62 -16.63 -11.28
C LEU A 4 4.00 -15.13 -11.22
N VAL A 5 4.49 -14.66 -10.07
CA VAL A 5 4.91 -13.26 -9.91
C VAL A 5 6.08 -12.93 -10.86
N LEU A 6 7.07 -13.79 -10.93
CA LEU A 6 8.24 -13.60 -11.81
C LEU A 6 7.82 -13.55 -13.28
N VAL A 7 6.90 -14.43 -13.72
CA VAL A 7 6.40 -14.39 -15.12
C VAL A 7 5.62 -13.12 -15.38
N GLY A 8 4.77 -12.66 -14.43
CA GLY A 8 4.10 -11.37 -14.55
C GLY A 8 5.10 -10.22 -14.73
N PHE A 9 6.18 -10.19 -13.95
CA PHE A 9 7.25 -9.21 -14.10
C PHE A 9 7.94 -9.29 -15.45
N VAL A 10 8.29 -10.50 -15.91
CA VAL A 10 8.93 -10.68 -17.22
C VAL A 10 8.02 -10.17 -18.34
N VAL A 11 6.73 -10.47 -18.29
CA VAL A 11 5.75 -9.97 -19.27
C VAL A 11 5.72 -8.44 -19.27
N MET A 12 5.59 -7.81 -18.12
CA MET A 12 5.59 -6.34 -17.99
C MET A 12 6.91 -5.73 -18.47
N TRP A 13 8.03 -6.38 -18.13
CA TRP A 13 9.36 -5.93 -18.55
C TRP A 13 9.54 -5.98 -20.07
N ILE A 14 9.12 -7.07 -20.71
CA ILE A 14 9.15 -7.22 -22.18
C ILE A 14 8.30 -6.11 -22.83
N ILE A 15 7.07 -5.88 -22.34
CA ILE A 15 6.19 -4.85 -22.89
C ILE A 15 6.83 -3.47 -22.73
N GLY A 16 7.34 -3.14 -21.54
CA GLY A 16 8.00 -1.86 -21.28
C GLY A 16 9.22 -1.64 -22.16
N PHE A 17 10.04 -2.67 -22.36
CA PHE A 17 11.20 -2.62 -23.23
C PHE A 17 10.83 -2.45 -24.70
N VAL A 18 9.89 -3.25 -25.22
CA VAL A 18 9.40 -3.15 -26.61
C VAL A 18 8.82 -1.78 -26.90
N LEU A 19 8.08 -1.22 -25.95
CA LEU A 19 7.49 0.10 -26.10
C LEU A 19 8.46 1.25 -25.74
N ARG A 20 9.71 0.95 -25.39
CA ARG A 20 10.78 1.91 -25.03
C ARG A 20 10.38 2.88 -23.92
N GLN A 21 9.55 2.42 -22.97
CA GLN A 21 9.01 3.26 -21.90
C GLN A 21 9.66 3.04 -20.52
N THR A 22 10.45 1.98 -20.35
CA THR A 22 10.91 1.49 -19.04
C THR A 22 11.62 2.54 -18.16
N PRO A 23 12.65 3.28 -18.63
CA PRO A 23 13.36 4.22 -17.75
C PRO A 23 12.49 5.39 -17.27
N HIS A 24 11.60 5.87 -18.13
CA HIS A 24 10.75 7.01 -17.83
C HIS A 24 9.56 6.65 -16.94
N LEU A 25 9.04 5.41 -17.03
CA LEU A 25 7.92 4.98 -16.21
C LEU A 25 8.29 4.94 -14.73
N VAL A 26 9.47 4.46 -14.38
CA VAL A 26 9.89 4.35 -12.97
C VAL A 26 9.88 5.72 -12.28
N LEU A 27 10.39 6.77 -12.94
CA LEU A 27 10.42 8.12 -12.36
C LEU A 27 9.07 8.82 -12.39
N ASN A 28 8.33 8.69 -13.50
CA ASN A 28 7.14 9.50 -13.74
C ASN A 28 5.83 8.80 -13.37
N TYR A 29 5.89 7.62 -12.73
CA TYR A 29 4.69 6.91 -12.29
C TYR A 29 4.30 7.30 -10.86
N GLY A 30 3.09 7.83 -10.70
CA GLY A 30 2.54 8.21 -9.39
C GLY A 30 3.48 9.13 -8.61
N ASP A 31 3.78 8.74 -7.39
CA ASP A 31 4.56 9.56 -6.43
C ASP A 31 6.08 9.32 -6.52
N ASN A 32 6.55 8.53 -7.48
CA ASN A 32 7.94 8.07 -7.52
C ASN A 32 8.95 9.21 -7.65
N LEU A 33 8.64 10.23 -8.48
CA LEU A 33 9.50 11.40 -8.63
C LEU A 33 9.68 12.13 -7.30
N ALA A 34 8.59 12.32 -6.55
CA ALA A 34 8.63 12.95 -5.23
C ALA A 34 9.50 12.14 -4.25
N TYR A 35 9.34 10.81 -4.21
CA TYR A 35 10.16 9.94 -3.36
C TYR A 35 11.65 10.01 -3.71
N VAL A 36 11.98 9.98 -5.00
CA VAL A 36 13.37 10.06 -5.48
C VAL A 36 13.98 11.43 -5.20
N THR A 37 13.22 12.50 -5.40
CA THR A 37 13.68 13.88 -5.10
C THR A 37 14.02 14.03 -3.63
N VAL A 38 13.14 13.57 -2.74
CA VAL A 38 13.39 13.61 -1.29
C VAL A 38 14.57 12.71 -0.90
N ALA A 39 14.68 11.51 -1.46
CA ALA A 39 15.81 10.63 -1.19
C ALA A 39 17.16 11.23 -1.63
N ASN A 40 17.19 11.91 -2.78
CA ASN A 40 18.38 12.61 -3.25
C ASN A 40 18.74 13.82 -2.37
N ALA A 41 17.74 14.55 -1.86
CA ALA A 41 17.94 15.62 -0.89
C ALA A 41 18.56 15.09 0.42
N ILE A 42 18.09 13.95 0.92
CA ILE A 42 18.66 13.27 2.09
C ILE A 42 20.12 12.89 1.84
N LEU A 43 20.45 12.32 0.67
CA LEU A 43 21.81 11.91 0.31
C LEU A 43 22.79 13.08 0.22
N ARG A 44 22.31 14.26 -0.18
CA ARG A 44 23.12 15.48 -0.31
C ARG A 44 23.09 16.38 0.93
N TRP A 45 22.26 16.04 1.94
CA TRP A 45 21.98 16.90 3.10
C TRP A 45 21.50 18.28 2.71
N ASP A 46 20.82 18.39 1.58
CA ASP A 46 20.27 19.64 1.05
C ASP A 46 18.75 19.59 0.99
N PHE A 47 18.10 20.32 1.87
CA PHE A 47 16.64 20.35 2.03
C PHE A 47 16.03 21.69 1.59
N HIS A 48 16.85 22.59 1.00
CA HIS A 48 16.38 23.92 0.58
C HIS A 48 15.33 23.79 -0.54
N GLY A 49 14.19 24.47 -0.35
CA GLY A 49 13.09 24.47 -1.32
C GLY A 49 12.39 23.13 -1.51
N LEU A 50 12.68 22.13 -0.66
CA LEU A 50 12.06 20.80 -0.75
C LEU A 50 10.64 20.84 -0.18
N SER A 51 9.65 20.48 -1.00
CA SER A 51 8.28 20.23 -0.55
C SER A 51 8.11 18.78 -0.17
N ILE A 52 7.73 18.53 1.08
CA ILE A 52 7.46 17.20 1.61
C ILE A 52 5.95 16.95 1.52
N GLN A 53 5.54 16.13 0.57
CA GLN A 53 4.13 15.79 0.32
C GLN A 53 3.74 14.40 0.80
N HIS A 54 4.72 13.55 1.09
CA HIS A 54 4.52 12.13 1.39
C HIS A 54 5.25 11.71 2.65
N PHE A 55 4.83 10.58 3.22
CA PHE A 55 5.51 10.00 4.37
C PHE A 55 6.95 9.60 4.04
N MET A 56 7.86 9.97 4.94
CA MET A 56 9.31 9.94 4.72
C MET A 56 9.95 8.55 4.84
N GLY A 57 9.25 7.57 5.40
CA GLY A 57 9.81 6.23 5.63
C GLY A 57 10.30 5.56 4.34
N TYR A 58 9.59 5.74 3.22
CA TYR A 58 10.03 5.21 1.93
C TYR A 58 11.24 5.96 1.36
N PRO A 59 11.25 7.30 1.28
CA PRO A 59 12.45 8.09 0.95
C PRO A 59 13.68 7.76 1.80
N TYR A 60 13.53 7.60 3.12
CA TYR A 60 14.64 7.20 3.99
C TYR A 60 15.24 5.86 3.58
N LEU A 61 14.40 4.86 3.27
CA LEU A 61 14.90 3.57 2.83
C LEU A 61 15.55 3.65 1.45
N ILE A 62 14.99 4.42 0.52
CA ILE A 62 15.60 4.65 -0.81
C ILE A 62 16.98 5.26 -0.64
N ALA A 63 17.12 6.32 0.17
CA ALA A 63 18.40 6.96 0.45
C ALA A 63 19.40 5.99 1.10
N ALA A 64 18.97 5.21 2.10
CA ALA A 64 19.81 4.22 2.77
C ALA A 64 20.33 3.15 1.79
N VAL A 65 19.45 2.59 0.95
CA VAL A 65 19.85 1.58 -0.06
C VAL A 65 20.77 2.19 -1.10
N SER A 66 20.48 3.41 -1.58
CA SER A 66 21.34 4.13 -2.52
C SER A 66 22.73 4.38 -1.95
N PHE A 67 22.81 4.80 -0.69
CA PHE A 67 24.08 5.03 0.00
C PHE A 67 24.88 3.76 0.20
N LEU A 68 24.24 2.71 0.73
CA LEU A 68 24.92 1.43 1.05
C LEU A 68 25.43 0.71 -0.19
N PHE A 69 24.63 0.66 -1.25
CA PHE A 69 24.96 -0.08 -2.47
C PHE A 69 25.56 0.81 -3.59
N ARG A 70 25.68 2.12 -3.35
CA ARG A 70 26.17 3.12 -4.32
C ARG A 70 25.42 3.08 -5.65
N VAL A 71 24.10 2.88 -5.60
CA VAL A 71 23.23 2.85 -6.77
C VAL A 71 22.35 4.10 -6.84
N PRO A 72 21.90 4.54 -8.03
CA PRO A 72 21.01 5.68 -8.16
C PRO A 72 19.68 5.46 -7.44
N ALA A 73 19.10 6.53 -6.87
CA ALA A 73 17.85 6.47 -6.12
C ALA A 73 16.67 5.86 -6.91
N PRO A 74 16.49 6.08 -8.22
CA PRO A 74 15.46 5.39 -9.00
C PRO A 74 15.62 3.87 -9.04
N LEU A 75 16.87 3.39 -9.13
CA LEU A 75 17.15 1.94 -9.10
C LEU A 75 16.90 1.37 -7.70
N SER A 76 17.28 2.09 -6.64
CA SER A 76 16.97 1.71 -5.25
C SER A 76 15.48 1.60 -5.02
N LEU A 77 14.69 2.57 -5.48
CA LEU A 77 13.23 2.56 -5.40
C LEU A 77 12.66 1.29 -6.07
N TRP A 78 13.10 0.99 -7.28
CA TRP A 78 12.67 -0.19 -8.02
C TRP A 78 13.06 -1.50 -7.32
N LEU A 79 14.30 -1.62 -6.85
CA LEU A 79 14.78 -2.82 -6.11
C LEU A 79 13.99 -3.06 -4.83
N ILE A 80 13.70 -1.99 -4.07
CA ILE A 80 12.89 -2.07 -2.85
C ILE A 80 11.47 -2.55 -3.19
N ALA A 81 10.84 -1.97 -4.21
CA ALA A 81 9.50 -2.35 -4.62
C ALA A 81 9.43 -3.81 -5.08
N ALA A 82 10.36 -4.25 -5.94
CA ALA A 82 10.42 -5.62 -6.44
C ALA A 82 10.68 -6.64 -5.31
N GLY A 83 11.69 -6.40 -4.47
CA GLY A 83 12.01 -7.26 -3.32
C GLY A 83 10.87 -7.32 -2.31
N SER A 84 10.26 -6.17 -1.99
CA SER A 84 9.11 -6.09 -1.09
C SER A 84 7.87 -6.79 -1.64
N THR A 85 7.67 -6.77 -2.96
CA THR A 85 6.58 -7.52 -3.60
C THR A 85 6.75 -9.02 -3.39
N LEU A 86 7.93 -9.56 -3.65
CA LEU A 86 8.21 -10.98 -3.44
C LEU A 86 7.99 -11.38 -1.98
N LEU A 87 8.46 -10.56 -1.04
CA LEU A 87 8.24 -10.76 0.40
C LEU A 87 6.76 -10.70 0.76
N SER A 88 6.02 -9.72 0.24
CA SER A 88 4.58 -9.58 0.49
C SER A 88 3.80 -10.82 0.05
N VAL A 89 4.08 -11.31 -1.15
CA VAL A 89 3.41 -12.52 -1.68
C VAL A 89 3.80 -13.76 -0.86
N TRP A 90 5.07 -13.86 -0.46
CA TRP A 90 5.52 -14.95 0.41
C TRP A 90 4.85 -14.89 1.78
N PHE A 91 4.82 -13.73 2.45
CA PHE A 91 4.16 -13.55 3.73
C PHE A 91 2.64 -13.79 3.63
N ALA A 92 1.98 -13.27 2.59
CA ALA A 92 0.57 -13.53 2.36
C ALA A 92 0.30 -15.05 2.25
N SER A 93 1.16 -15.79 1.53
CA SER A 93 1.00 -17.24 1.42
C SER A 93 1.12 -17.99 2.75
N ARG A 94 1.95 -17.47 3.67
CA ARG A 94 2.10 -18.04 5.02
C ARG A 94 0.94 -17.68 5.95
N LEU A 95 0.30 -16.53 5.71
CA LEU A 95 -0.81 -16.04 6.54
C LEU A 95 -2.16 -16.62 6.10
N VAL A 96 -2.48 -16.56 4.82
CA VAL A 96 -3.81 -16.88 4.29
C VAL A 96 -3.84 -18.05 3.30
N GLY A 97 -2.68 -18.67 3.02
CA GLY A 97 -2.56 -19.80 2.12
C GLY A 97 -2.20 -19.40 0.68
N THR A 98 -1.85 -20.42 -0.12
CA THR A 98 -1.26 -20.19 -1.46
C THR A 98 -2.25 -19.65 -2.50
N LEU A 99 -3.51 -20.08 -2.48
CA LEU A 99 -4.50 -19.66 -3.47
C LEU A 99 -4.92 -18.19 -3.29
N PRO A 100 -5.32 -17.71 -2.09
CA PRO A 100 -5.57 -16.28 -1.85
C PRO A 100 -4.37 -15.41 -2.16
N ALA A 101 -3.16 -15.85 -1.79
CA ALA A 101 -1.93 -15.12 -2.09
C ALA A 101 -1.61 -15.06 -3.58
N ALA A 102 -1.95 -16.09 -4.36
CA ALA A 102 -1.81 -16.06 -5.82
C ALA A 102 -2.75 -15.00 -6.44
N TYR A 103 -4.02 -14.99 -6.03
CA TYR A 103 -4.97 -13.96 -6.50
C TYR A 103 -4.53 -12.54 -6.09
N PHE A 104 -4.09 -12.35 -4.87
CA PHE A 104 -3.49 -11.08 -4.44
C PHE A 104 -2.34 -10.66 -5.34
N ALA A 105 -1.45 -11.59 -5.69
CA ALA A 105 -0.26 -11.31 -6.47
C ALA A 105 -0.54 -10.93 -7.93
N ILE A 106 -1.64 -11.43 -8.54
CA ILE A 106 -1.82 -11.36 -10.00
C ILE A 106 -3.08 -10.64 -10.47
N SER A 107 -4.05 -10.34 -9.61
CA SER A 107 -5.34 -9.85 -10.07
C SER A 107 -5.52 -8.33 -10.01
N ASN A 108 -4.80 -7.63 -9.13
CA ASN A 108 -4.97 -6.20 -8.93
C ASN A 108 -3.97 -5.42 -9.80
N LEU A 109 -4.48 -4.62 -10.75
CA LEU A 109 -3.64 -3.88 -11.70
C LEU A 109 -2.77 -2.84 -11.00
N ALA A 110 -3.30 -2.12 -10.00
CA ALA A 110 -2.51 -1.14 -9.25
C ALA A 110 -1.39 -1.82 -8.48
N TRP A 111 -1.64 -3.00 -7.89
CA TRP A 111 -0.59 -3.79 -7.26
C TRP A 111 0.53 -4.16 -8.23
N LEU A 112 0.18 -4.68 -9.42
CA LEU A 112 1.16 -5.06 -10.44
C LEU A 112 1.99 -3.87 -10.90
N GLN A 113 1.35 -2.71 -11.13
CA GLN A 113 2.03 -1.48 -11.51
C GLN A 113 3.03 -1.03 -10.44
N LEU A 114 2.58 -0.94 -9.17
CA LEU A 114 3.42 -0.53 -8.04
C LEU A 114 4.53 -1.54 -7.74
N ALA A 115 4.26 -2.82 -7.93
CA ALA A 115 5.23 -3.89 -7.75
C ALA A 115 6.37 -3.81 -8.76
N TRP A 116 6.06 -3.47 -10.00
CA TRP A 116 7.02 -3.49 -11.10
C TRP A 116 7.60 -2.11 -11.42
N ILE A 117 6.79 -1.06 -11.47
CA ILE A 117 7.24 0.29 -11.79
C ILE A 117 7.85 0.96 -10.56
N GLY A 118 7.34 0.61 -9.39
CA GLY A 118 7.75 1.15 -8.10
C GLY A 118 6.62 1.89 -7.39
N GLY A 119 6.71 1.89 -6.07
CA GLY A 119 5.77 2.55 -5.18
C GLY A 119 6.02 2.16 -3.74
N SER A 120 5.39 2.85 -2.79
CA SER A 120 5.54 2.60 -1.36
C SER A 120 4.69 1.44 -0.83
N GLU A 121 3.64 1.05 -1.55
CA GLU A 121 2.71 0.01 -1.16
C GLU A 121 3.35 -1.37 -0.98
N PRO A 122 4.23 -1.86 -1.89
CA PRO A 122 4.88 -3.15 -1.70
C PRO A 122 5.66 -3.23 -0.40
N LEU A 123 6.39 -2.16 -0.05
CA LEU A 123 7.14 -2.10 1.21
C LEU A 123 6.21 -2.11 2.42
N ALA A 124 5.17 -1.27 2.42
CA ALA A 124 4.19 -1.23 3.49
C ALA A 124 3.52 -2.60 3.69
N MET A 125 3.17 -3.28 2.58
CA MET A 125 2.61 -4.64 2.62
C MET A 125 3.59 -5.67 3.19
N ALA A 126 4.84 -5.68 2.75
CA ALA A 126 5.85 -6.59 3.26
C ALA A 126 6.04 -6.42 4.78
N LEU A 127 6.12 -5.17 5.23
CA LEU A 127 6.27 -4.84 6.65
C LEU A 127 5.03 -5.22 7.46
N GLY A 128 3.82 -4.88 6.99
CA GLY A 128 2.57 -5.20 7.70
C GLY A 128 2.29 -6.70 7.79
N LEU A 129 2.42 -7.42 6.68
CA LEU A 129 2.25 -8.89 6.67
C LEU A 129 3.38 -9.58 7.46
N GLY A 130 4.61 -9.04 7.39
CA GLY A 130 5.73 -9.48 8.22
C GLY A 130 5.48 -9.29 9.70
N ALA A 131 4.87 -8.16 10.10
CA ALA A 131 4.47 -7.88 11.47
C ALA A 131 3.46 -8.93 11.98
N PHE A 132 2.44 -9.27 11.20
CA PHE A 132 1.49 -10.33 11.55
C PHE A 132 2.18 -11.68 11.71
N LEU A 133 3.06 -12.03 10.77
CA LEU A 133 3.79 -13.31 10.85
C LEU A 133 4.72 -13.37 12.06
N ALA A 134 5.39 -12.26 12.39
CA ALA A 134 6.21 -12.15 13.60
C ALA A 134 5.36 -12.28 14.88
N PHE A 135 4.20 -11.64 14.92
CA PHE A 135 3.25 -11.74 16.01
C PHE A 135 2.72 -13.16 16.20
N ARG A 136 2.34 -13.86 15.13
CA ARG A 136 1.96 -15.29 15.18
C ARG A 136 3.06 -16.18 15.77
N ARG A 137 4.33 -15.79 15.52
CA ARG A 137 5.50 -16.49 16.09
C ARG A 137 5.90 -16.01 17.47
N ASN A 138 5.03 -15.24 18.13
CA ASN A 138 5.26 -14.70 19.46
C ASN A 138 6.47 -13.74 19.57
N ARG A 139 6.90 -13.15 18.45
CA ARG A 139 8.03 -12.21 18.37
C ARG A 139 7.52 -10.76 18.38
N VAL A 140 7.00 -10.32 19.53
CA VAL A 140 6.29 -9.04 19.66
C VAL A 140 7.18 -7.84 19.31
N PHE A 141 8.46 -7.84 19.69
CA PHE A 141 9.39 -6.76 19.33
C PHE A 141 9.49 -6.58 17.81
N PHE A 142 9.73 -7.67 17.05
CA PHE A 142 9.83 -7.60 15.59
C PHE A 142 8.50 -7.26 14.94
N ALA A 143 7.38 -7.69 15.51
CA ALA A 143 6.05 -7.33 15.05
C ALA A 143 5.79 -5.83 15.20
N ALA A 144 6.11 -5.27 16.36
CA ALA A 144 5.98 -3.85 16.63
C ALA A 144 6.93 -3.02 15.77
N LEU A 145 8.19 -3.44 15.63
CA LEU A 145 9.18 -2.75 14.79
C LEU A 145 8.71 -2.70 13.34
N ALA A 146 8.36 -3.84 12.74
CA ALA A 146 7.89 -3.89 11.37
C ALA A 146 6.59 -3.10 11.16
N GLY A 147 5.63 -3.21 12.10
CA GLY A 147 4.40 -2.43 12.07
C GLY A 147 4.65 -0.92 12.17
N SER A 148 5.54 -0.49 13.07
CA SER A 148 5.87 0.93 13.23
C SER A 148 6.59 1.50 12.01
N VAL A 149 7.53 0.76 11.42
CA VAL A 149 8.17 1.17 10.17
C VAL A 149 7.14 1.21 9.03
N ALA A 150 6.18 0.27 8.98
CA ALA A 150 5.10 0.32 7.99
C ALA A 150 4.28 1.61 8.08
N VAL A 151 4.02 2.11 9.29
CA VAL A 151 3.32 3.40 9.52
C VAL A 151 4.10 4.57 8.93
N THR A 152 5.42 4.59 9.05
CA THR A 152 6.25 5.67 8.47
C THR A 152 6.25 5.67 6.94
N VAL A 153 5.91 4.53 6.32
CA VAL A 153 5.75 4.37 4.86
C VAL A 153 4.31 4.69 4.42
N ARG A 154 3.33 4.19 5.17
CA ARG A 154 1.89 4.36 4.89
C ARG A 154 1.11 4.52 6.20
N PRO A 155 0.48 5.69 6.48
CA PRO A 155 -0.10 5.98 7.79
C PRO A 155 -1.22 5.00 8.18
N LEU A 156 -2.03 4.52 7.24
CA LEU A 156 -3.10 3.55 7.54
C LEU A 156 -2.59 2.19 8.03
N MET A 157 -1.29 1.91 7.89
CA MET A 157 -0.68 0.72 8.51
C MET A 157 -0.64 0.80 10.04
N ILE A 158 -1.02 1.94 10.64
CA ILE A 158 -1.24 2.07 12.09
C ILE A 158 -2.22 1.01 12.61
N PHE A 159 -3.17 0.58 11.81
CA PHE A 159 -4.12 -0.46 12.19
C PHE A 159 -3.49 -1.84 12.42
N VAL A 160 -2.28 -2.09 11.91
CA VAL A 160 -1.48 -3.28 12.26
C VAL A 160 -1.11 -3.22 13.74
N LEU A 161 -0.61 -2.06 14.21
CA LEU A 161 -0.25 -1.85 15.61
C LEU A 161 -1.47 -1.85 16.52
N VAL A 162 -2.57 -1.23 16.07
CA VAL A 162 -3.86 -1.26 16.81
C VAL A 162 -4.32 -2.70 16.99
N GLY A 163 -4.30 -3.53 15.96
CA GLY A 163 -4.68 -4.94 16.04
C GLY A 163 -3.80 -5.73 17.02
N ILE A 164 -2.47 -5.55 16.95
CA ILE A 164 -1.52 -6.19 17.88
C ILE A 164 -1.75 -5.69 19.30
N GLY A 165 -1.85 -4.38 19.50
CA GLY A 165 -2.02 -3.75 20.83
C GLY A 165 -3.30 -4.20 21.52
N LEU A 166 -4.44 -4.19 20.83
CA LEU A 166 -5.72 -4.61 21.37
C LEU A 166 -5.70 -6.10 21.78
N VAL A 167 -5.06 -6.96 20.98
CA VAL A 167 -4.95 -8.39 21.34
C VAL A 167 -4.06 -8.58 22.57
N LEU A 168 -2.94 -7.86 22.70
CA LEU A 168 -2.08 -7.93 23.88
C LEU A 168 -2.81 -7.44 25.14
N LEU A 169 -3.57 -6.36 25.05
CA LEU A 169 -4.40 -5.84 26.13
C LEU A 169 -5.51 -6.84 26.53
N TYR A 170 -6.21 -7.38 25.56
CA TYR A 170 -7.25 -8.40 25.80
C TYR A 170 -6.70 -9.64 26.50
N ARG A 171 -5.48 -10.08 26.12
CA ARG A 171 -4.78 -11.19 26.76
C ARG A 171 -4.13 -10.83 28.10
N LYS A 172 -4.23 -9.56 28.54
CA LYS A 172 -3.58 -9.03 29.75
C LYS A 172 -2.05 -9.17 29.71
N GLU A 173 -1.43 -9.19 28.54
CA GLU A 173 0.00 -9.29 28.33
C GLU A 173 0.68 -7.90 28.41
N PHE A 174 0.51 -7.20 29.53
CA PHE A 174 0.92 -5.79 29.70
C PHE A 174 2.40 -5.53 29.44
N LYS A 175 3.30 -6.44 29.85
CA LYS A 175 4.74 -6.30 29.56
C LYS A 175 5.04 -6.28 28.07
N ARG A 176 4.37 -7.13 27.31
CA ARG A 176 4.51 -7.20 25.84
C ARG A 176 3.85 -6.01 25.15
N PHE A 177 2.71 -5.55 25.67
CA PHE A 177 2.07 -4.33 25.21
C PHE A 177 3.00 -3.12 25.41
N LEU A 178 3.62 -2.98 26.58
CA LEU A 178 4.59 -1.92 26.86
C LEU A 178 5.80 -2.00 25.93
N LEU A 179 6.35 -3.21 25.71
CA LEU A 179 7.43 -3.42 24.74
C LEU A 179 7.04 -2.95 23.34
N ALA A 180 5.84 -3.31 22.87
CA ALA A 180 5.35 -2.89 21.56
C ALA A 180 5.18 -1.37 21.48
N THR A 181 4.61 -0.75 22.50
CA THR A 181 4.42 0.70 22.59
C THR A 181 5.76 1.44 22.62
N CYS A 182 6.71 1.02 23.45
CA CYS A 182 8.04 1.62 23.50
C CYS A 182 8.78 1.49 22.16
N THR A 183 8.67 0.33 21.49
CA THR A 183 9.24 0.13 20.16
C THR A 183 8.62 1.12 19.16
N GLY A 184 7.29 1.28 19.17
CA GLY A 184 6.59 2.23 18.31
C GLY A 184 6.99 3.68 18.58
N LEU A 185 7.11 4.07 19.85
CA LEU A 185 7.56 5.40 20.25
C LEU A 185 8.98 5.71 19.77
N VAL A 186 9.91 4.76 19.93
CA VAL A 186 11.29 4.92 19.43
C VAL A 186 11.30 5.14 17.91
N VAL A 187 10.59 4.31 17.16
CA VAL A 187 10.47 4.50 15.68
C VAL A 187 9.82 5.83 15.36
N GLY A 188 8.76 6.23 16.07
CA GLY A 188 8.10 7.52 15.91
C GLY A 188 9.04 8.69 16.15
N VAL A 189 9.80 8.67 17.25
CA VAL A 189 10.80 9.71 17.57
C VAL A 189 11.87 9.79 16.50
N LEU A 190 12.44 8.65 16.06
CA LEU A 190 13.43 8.61 14.98
C LEU A 190 12.88 9.13 13.65
N TYR A 191 11.59 8.96 13.40
CA TYR A 191 10.92 9.47 12.22
C TYR A 191 10.70 10.98 12.25
N ILE A 192 10.22 11.53 13.39
CA ILE A 192 9.87 12.95 13.49
C ILE A 192 11.08 13.85 13.77
N LEU A 193 12.16 13.30 14.34
CA LEU A 193 13.34 14.08 14.71
C LEU A 193 13.98 14.83 13.51
N PRO A 194 14.21 14.21 12.35
CA PRO A 194 14.68 14.93 11.15
C PRO A 194 13.69 15.99 10.67
N LEU A 195 12.37 15.73 10.73
CA LEU A 195 11.34 16.68 10.34
C LEU A 195 11.40 17.93 11.23
N ALA A 196 11.44 17.75 12.56
CA ALA A 196 11.58 18.83 13.50
C ALA A 196 12.89 19.63 13.30
N ARG A 197 14.01 18.91 13.06
CA ARG A 197 15.34 19.53 12.95
C ARG A 197 15.54 20.35 11.68
N TYR A 198 15.06 19.84 10.52
CA TYR A 198 15.34 20.45 9.22
C TYR A 198 14.20 21.30 8.69
N PHE A 199 12.96 21.01 9.06
CA PHE A 199 11.78 21.74 8.59
C PHE A 199 11.09 22.55 9.68
N GLY A 200 11.51 22.42 10.95
CA GLY A 200 10.88 23.11 12.08
C GLY A 200 9.49 22.56 12.47
N ASP A 201 8.98 21.57 11.74
CA ASP A 201 7.66 20.98 11.97
C ASP A 201 7.77 19.44 12.09
N PRO A 202 7.65 18.90 13.31
CA PRO A 202 7.71 17.46 13.54
C PRO A 202 6.53 16.70 12.91
N LEU A 203 5.42 17.37 12.65
CA LEU A 203 4.20 16.79 12.05
C LEU A 203 4.00 17.21 10.59
N LEU A 204 5.02 17.72 9.92
CA LEU A 204 4.97 18.23 8.55
C LEU A 204 4.21 17.31 7.60
N THR A 205 4.48 16.00 7.64
CA THR A 205 3.80 15.04 6.77
C THR A 205 2.31 14.87 7.12
N VAL A 206 1.94 15.02 8.38
CA VAL A 206 0.53 15.00 8.81
C VAL A 206 -0.17 16.28 8.37
N HIS A 207 0.47 17.43 8.57
CA HIS A 207 -0.07 18.73 8.13
C HIS A 207 -0.24 18.79 6.61
N SER A 208 0.70 18.25 5.84
CA SER A 208 0.58 18.14 4.38
C SER A 208 -0.63 17.29 3.94
N TYR A 209 -0.96 16.23 4.70
CA TYR A 209 -2.14 15.41 4.40
C TYR A 209 -3.45 16.05 4.87
N THR A 210 -3.46 16.82 5.94
CA THR A 210 -4.67 17.45 6.49
C THR A 210 -5.03 18.79 5.83
N GLY A 211 -4.17 19.32 4.95
CA GLY A 211 -4.70 20.23 3.95
C GLY A 211 -4.46 21.70 4.10
N HIS A 212 -3.54 22.16 4.94
CA HIS A 212 -3.31 23.62 5.03
C HIS A 212 -2.44 24.17 3.91
N ASP A 213 -1.58 23.35 3.27
CA ASP A 213 -0.55 23.83 2.32
C ASP A 213 -0.88 23.57 0.83
N TYR A 214 -1.99 22.93 0.51
CA TYR A 214 -2.35 22.54 -0.86
C TYR A 214 -3.44 23.43 -1.48
N GLY A 215 -3.23 24.73 -1.50
CA GLY A 215 -4.05 25.65 -2.31
C GLY A 215 -5.57 25.56 -2.10
N GLY A 216 -6.00 25.42 -0.85
CA GLY A 216 -7.42 25.47 -0.48
C GLY A 216 -8.17 24.12 -0.45
N GLY A 217 -7.48 23.01 -0.57
CA GLY A 217 -8.15 21.71 -0.53
C GLY A 217 -7.32 20.55 -0.05
N GLY A 218 -6.01 20.61 -0.17
CA GLY A 218 -5.11 19.51 0.20
C GLY A 218 -5.58 18.13 -0.28
N ILE A 219 -5.04 17.09 0.30
CA ILE A 219 -5.56 15.72 0.11
C ILE A 219 -6.92 15.54 0.82
N ALA A 220 -7.22 16.39 1.81
CA ALA A 220 -8.49 16.39 2.54
C ALA A 220 -9.70 16.92 1.73
N GLY A 221 -9.48 17.43 0.52
CA GLY A 221 -10.54 18.01 -0.30
C GLY A 221 -11.08 19.35 0.25
N PRO A 222 -12.12 19.93 -0.40
CA PRO A 222 -12.63 21.25 -0.09
C PRO A 222 -13.27 21.39 1.30
N HIS A 223 -13.53 20.27 1.97
CA HIS A 223 -14.18 20.26 3.30
C HIS A 223 -13.21 20.04 4.46
N GLY A 224 -11.91 19.89 4.22
CA GLY A 224 -10.91 19.68 5.27
C GLY A 224 -11.00 18.34 6.00
N HIS A 225 -11.76 17.38 5.50
CA HIS A 225 -11.96 16.06 6.10
C HIS A 225 -11.36 14.96 5.24
N LEU A 226 -10.47 14.13 5.83
CA LEU A 226 -9.98 12.92 5.17
C LEU A 226 -11.01 11.78 5.19
N PHE A 227 -11.85 11.76 6.21
CA PHE A 227 -12.83 10.71 6.45
C PHE A 227 -14.21 11.32 6.71
N GLY A 228 -15.23 10.72 6.12
CA GLY A 228 -16.63 11.06 6.28
C GLY A 228 -17.48 9.82 6.54
N TRP A 229 -18.76 9.90 6.21
CA TRP A 229 -19.65 8.75 6.29
C TRP A 229 -19.24 7.65 5.29
N PRO A 230 -19.38 6.38 5.64
CA PRO A 230 -19.07 5.28 4.73
C PRO A 230 -19.74 5.47 3.36
N PHE A 231 -18.96 5.23 2.30
CA PHE A 231 -19.31 5.37 0.89
C PHE A 231 -19.56 6.79 0.38
N HIS A 232 -19.61 7.83 1.23
CA HIS A 232 -19.87 9.20 0.79
C HIS A 232 -18.87 9.65 -0.30
N GLY A 233 -17.56 9.53 -0.07
CA GLY A 233 -16.54 9.93 -1.04
C GLY A 233 -16.63 9.16 -2.36
N ILE A 234 -17.00 7.87 -2.33
CA ILE A 234 -17.20 7.05 -3.53
C ILE A 234 -18.37 7.58 -4.36
N VAL A 235 -19.52 7.81 -3.72
CA VAL A 235 -20.73 8.29 -4.39
C VAL A 235 -20.52 9.71 -4.90
N ALA A 236 -20.12 10.62 -4.03
CA ALA A 236 -19.90 12.02 -4.38
C ALA A 236 -18.80 12.19 -5.44
N GLY A 237 -17.70 11.41 -5.35
CA GLY A 237 -16.65 11.40 -6.37
C GLY A 237 -17.12 10.86 -7.71
N THR A 238 -18.06 9.92 -7.73
CA THR A 238 -18.67 9.43 -8.98
C THR A 238 -19.53 10.50 -9.65
N LEU A 239 -20.25 11.28 -8.87
CA LEU A 239 -21.11 12.35 -9.39
C LEU A 239 -20.31 13.58 -9.80
N ALA A 240 -19.31 13.98 -9.00
CA ALA A 240 -18.53 15.20 -9.22
C ALA A 240 -17.46 15.07 -10.32
N TYR A 241 -16.89 13.86 -10.48
CA TYR A 241 -15.78 13.61 -11.40
C TYR A 241 -16.10 12.47 -12.38
N PRO A 242 -16.86 12.74 -13.45
CA PRO A 242 -17.15 11.74 -14.47
C PRO A 242 -15.84 11.23 -15.08
N ALA A 243 -15.75 9.93 -15.28
CA ALA A 243 -14.61 9.28 -15.92
C ALA A 243 -15.08 8.45 -17.12
N PRO A 244 -14.18 8.10 -18.05
CA PRO A 244 -14.50 7.14 -19.09
C PRO A 244 -15.14 5.88 -18.49
N TRP A 245 -16.17 5.38 -19.14
CA TRP A 245 -16.97 4.25 -18.61
C TRP A 245 -16.15 3.00 -18.31
N THR A 246 -15.03 2.77 -19.03
CA THR A 246 -14.09 1.67 -18.78
C THR A 246 -13.42 1.78 -17.40
N ASN A 247 -13.01 3.01 -17.00
CA ASN A 247 -12.43 3.27 -15.69
C ASN A 247 -13.48 3.16 -14.58
N LEU A 248 -14.72 3.56 -14.86
CA LEU A 248 -15.83 3.38 -13.94
C LEU A 248 -16.10 1.90 -13.70
N LEU A 249 -16.22 1.08 -14.76
CA LEU A 249 -16.44 -0.35 -14.64
C LEU A 249 -15.35 -1.03 -13.82
N LEU A 250 -14.08 -0.72 -14.08
CA LEU A 250 -12.96 -1.30 -13.34
C LEU A 250 -13.00 -0.90 -11.85
N SER A 251 -13.26 0.39 -11.58
CA SER A 251 -13.37 0.87 -10.20
C SER A 251 -14.52 0.19 -9.45
N PHE A 252 -15.71 0.12 -10.05
CA PHE A 252 -16.87 -0.52 -9.43
C PHE A 252 -16.72 -2.03 -9.30
N ALA A 253 -16.06 -2.70 -10.26
CA ALA A 253 -15.75 -4.13 -10.13
C ALA A 253 -14.86 -4.39 -8.90
N TRP A 254 -13.86 -3.55 -8.65
CA TRP A 254 -13.01 -3.68 -7.46
C TRP A 254 -13.74 -3.33 -6.17
N ILE A 255 -14.59 -2.30 -6.16
CA ILE A 255 -15.45 -1.97 -5.02
C ILE A 255 -16.36 -3.17 -4.71
N ALA A 256 -16.99 -3.76 -5.72
CA ALA A 256 -17.86 -4.92 -5.55
C ALA A 256 -17.10 -6.16 -5.01
N ILE A 257 -15.87 -6.43 -5.50
CA ILE A 257 -15.03 -7.52 -4.98
C ILE A 257 -14.71 -7.29 -3.50
N VAL A 258 -14.34 -6.07 -3.11
CA VAL A 258 -14.01 -5.76 -1.72
C VAL A 258 -15.26 -5.84 -0.83
N ILE A 259 -16.42 -5.33 -1.28
CA ILE A 259 -17.69 -5.45 -0.55
C ILE A 259 -18.08 -6.93 -0.39
N ALA A 260 -18.04 -7.72 -1.47
CA ALA A 260 -18.35 -9.15 -1.41
C ALA A 260 -17.42 -9.88 -0.43
N GLY A 261 -16.11 -9.61 -0.50
CA GLY A 261 -15.14 -10.17 0.44
C GLY A 261 -15.39 -9.75 1.88
N THR A 262 -15.73 -8.48 2.11
CA THR A 262 -16.12 -7.97 3.44
C THR A 262 -17.36 -8.69 3.96
N GLY A 263 -18.38 -8.88 3.13
CA GLY A 263 -19.56 -9.68 3.48
C GLY A 263 -19.19 -11.11 3.86
N MET A 264 -18.25 -11.74 3.12
CA MET A 264 -17.78 -13.09 3.41
C MET A 264 -16.91 -13.21 4.67
N MET A 265 -16.40 -12.11 5.23
CA MET A 265 -15.75 -12.10 6.55
C MET A 265 -16.73 -12.48 7.69
N PHE A 266 -18.03 -12.39 7.47
CA PHE A 266 -19.04 -12.88 8.41
C PHE A 266 -19.31 -14.40 8.27
N SER A 267 -18.70 -15.09 7.32
CA SER A 267 -18.83 -16.54 7.13
C SER A 267 -18.26 -17.34 8.31
N ARG A 268 -18.74 -18.60 8.47
CA ARG A 268 -18.24 -19.52 9.51
C ARG A 268 -16.72 -19.69 9.43
N ARG A 269 -16.19 -19.84 8.22
CA ARG A 269 -14.75 -20.02 7.99
C ARG A 269 -13.93 -18.84 8.48
N PHE A 270 -14.36 -17.61 8.17
CA PHE A 270 -13.63 -16.42 8.58
C PHE A 270 -13.78 -16.19 10.10
N ARG A 271 -14.92 -16.57 10.69
CA ARG A 271 -15.09 -16.55 12.15
C ARG A 271 -14.14 -17.50 12.87
N GLU A 272 -13.92 -18.71 12.34
CA GLU A 272 -12.90 -19.62 12.89
C GLU A 272 -11.48 -19.04 12.75
N TYR A 273 -11.18 -18.41 11.64
CA TYR A 273 -9.93 -17.69 11.47
C TYR A 273 -9.76 -16.55 12.49
N ALA A 274 -10.82 -15.79 12.75
CA ALA A 274 -10.83 -14.68 13.71
C ALA A 274 -10.52 -15.13 15.15
N LYS A 275 -10.98 -16.32 15.55
CA LYS A 275 -10.68 -16.88 16.90
C LYS A 275 -9.18 -17.13 17.08
N VAL A 276 -8.49 -17.51 16.02
CA VAL A 276 -7.04 -17.84 16.07
C VAL A 276 -6.17 -16.61 15.81
N HIS A 277 -6.62 -15.72 14.92
CA HIS A 277 -5.86 -14.56 14.43
C HIS A 277 -6.63 -13.24 14.60
N PRO A 278 -7.05 -12.85 15.81
CA PRO A 278 -7.89 -11.68 16.04
C PRO A 278 -7.23 -10.36 15.62
N ASN A 279 -5.90 -10.24 15.76
CA ASN A 279 -5.15 -9.04 15.36
C ASN A 279 -5.30 -8.71 13.87
N GLU A 280 -5.32 -9.69 13.01
CA GLU A 280 -5.47 -9.52 11.55
C GLU A 280 -6.92 -9.13 11.19
N VAL A 281 -7.89 -9.69 11.93
CA VAL A 281 -9.30 -9.34 11.73
C VAL A 281 -9.59 -7.92 12.24
N ILE A 282 -9.02 -7.52 13.35
CA ILE A 282 -9.11 -6.14 13.86
C ILE A 282 -8.50 -5.17 12.83
N PHE A 283 -7.31 -5.50 12.30
CA PHE A 283 -6.72 -4.72 11.21
C PHE A 283 -7.67 -4.58 10.02
N CYS A 284 -8.23 -5.70 9.53
CA CYS A 284 -9.16 -5.67 8.41
C CYS A 284 -10.39 -4.79 8.71
N ALA A 285 -10.97 -4.89 9.90
CA ALA A 285 -12.13 -4.11 10.30
C ALA A 285 -11.85 -2.60 10.27
N PHE A 286 -10.78 -2.17 10.95
CA PHE A 286 -10.42 -0.75 10.98
C PHE A 286 -9.97 -0.23 9.62
N TYR A 287 -9.19 -1.03 8.87
CA TYR A 287 -8.74 -0.62 7.55
C TYR A 287 -9.89 -0.51 6.55
N LEU A 288 -10.83 -1.45 6.53
CA LEU A 288 -12.00 -1.40 5.68
C LEU A 288 -12.93 -0.24 6.07
N LEU A 289 -13.11 0.01 7.36
CA LEU A 289 -13.85 1.19 7.82
C LEU A 289 -13.20 2.47 7.29
N ALA A 290 -11.88 2.64 7.44
CA ALA A 290 -11.16 3.79 6.91
C ALA A 290 -11.25 3.87 5.38
N LEU A 291 -11.11 2.75 4.67
CA LEU A 291 -11.19 2.69 3.21
C LEU A 291 -12.56 3.14 2.68
N PHE A 292 -13.65 2.67 3.28
CA PHE A 292 -15.00 3.05 2.87
C PHE A 292 -15.42 4.43 3.34
N SER A 293 -14.80 4.95 4.41
CA SER A 293 -15.04 6.29 4.95
C SER A 293 -14.12 7.36 4.35
N TYR A 294 -13.18 6.99 3.46
CA TYR A 294 -12.29 7.94 2.82
C TYR A 294 -13.08 8.89 1.92
N ASP A 295 -12.98 10.20 2.19
CA ASP A 295 -13.92 11.19 1.67
C ASP A 295 -13.34 12.13 0.61
N TYR A 296 -12.06 11.96 0.25
CA TYR A 296 -11.49 12.75 -0.84
C TYR A 296 -12.05 12.31 -2.20
N LEU A 297 -12.96 13.11 -2.74
CA LEU A 297 -13.84 12.74 -3.86
C LEU A 297 -13.11 12.18 -5.09
N LEU A 298 -12.00 12.81 -5.47
CA LEU A 298 -11.22 12.36 -6.64
C LEU A 298 -10.59 10.98 -6.41
N TRP A 299 -10.12 10.70 -5.18
CA TRP A 299 -9.32 9.52 -4.86
C TRP A 299 -10.15 8.37 -4.30
N ALA A 300 -11.27 8.66 -3.64
CA ALA A 300 -12.11 7.66 -3.00
C ALA A 300 -12.59 6.57 -3.99
N ARG A 301 -12.85 6.94 -5.24
CA ARG A 301 -13.25 6.03 -6.31
C ARG A 301 -12.08 5.62 -7.19
N SER A 302 -11.35 6.58 -7.79
CA SER A 302 -10.32 6.33 -8.81
C SER A 302 -9.12 5.54 -8.29
N ASN A 303 -8.75 5.75 -7.03
CA ASN A 303 -7.67 5.02 -6.36
C ASN A 303 -8.14 3.91 -5.42
N PHE A 304 -9.44 3.57 -5.41
CA PHE A 304 -9.97 2.52 -4.54
C PHE A 304 -9.23 1.19 -4.72
N MET A 305 -8.92 0.82 -5.96
CA MET A 305 -8.14 -0.38 -6.28
C MET A 305 -6.76 -0.36 -5.62
N ARG A 306 -6.07 0.78 -5.62
CA ARG A 306 -4.77 0.98 -4.99
C ARG A 306 -4.88 0.95 -3.47
N PHE A 307 -5.85 1.67 -2.90
CA PHE A 307 -6.03 1.76 -1.45
C PHE A 307 -6.55 0.47 -0.83
N SER A 308 -7.19 -0.41 -1.59
CA SER A 308 -7.63 -1.73 -1.09
C SER A 308 -6.50 -2.75 -0.94
N ILE A 309 -5.32 -2.51 -1.52
CA ILE A 309 -4.19 -3.46 -1.54
C ILE A 309 -3.91 -4.08 -0.16
N PRO A 310 -3.84 -3.35 0.96
CA PRO A 310 -3.50 -3.91 2.26
C PRO A 310 -4.45 -4.98 2.79
N VAL A 311 -5.71 -4.94 2.41
CA VAL A 311 -6.71 -5.93 2.85
C VAL A 311 -6.94 -7.06 1.85
N LEU A 312 -6.43 -6.94 0.60
CA LEU A 312 -6.69 -7.92 -0.47
C LEU A 312 -6.33 -9.36 -0.11
N PRO A 313 -5.21 -9.68 0.57
CA PRO A 313 -4.93 -11.08 0.96
C PRO A 313 -6.06 -11.69 1.79
N PHE A 314 -6.64 -10.91 2.70
CA PHE A 314 -7.74 -11.34 3.58
C PHE A 314 -9.09 -11.37 2.85
N ILE A 315 -9.33 -10.42 1.92
CA ILE A 315 -10.48 -10.43 1.02
C ILE A 315 -10.49 -11.70 0.16
N PHE A 316 -9.37 -12.04 -0.47
CA PHE A 316 -9.27 -13.27 -1.26
C PHE A 316 -9.34 -14.54 -0.39
N PHE A 317 -8.87 -14.48 0.85
CA PHE A 317 -9.08 -15.58 1.79
C PHE A 317 -10.56 -15.77 2.13
N ALA A 318 -11.30 -14.68 2.36
CA ALA A 318 -12.75 -14.74 2.60
C ALA A 318 -13.50 -15.28 1.37
N LEU A 319 -13.12 -14.90 0.17
CA LEU A 319 -13.70 -15.32 -1.11
C LEU A 319 -13.22 -16.69 -1.60
N MET A 320 -12.30 -17.38 -0.89
CA MET A 320 -11.53 -18.51 -1.41
C MET A 320 -12.40 -19.67 -1.95
N GLN A 321 -13.61 -19.85 -1.41
CA GLN A 321 -14.51 -20.90 -1.88
C GLN A 321 -15.04 -20.66 -3.31
N TRP A 322 -15.09 -19.41 -3.74
CA TRP A 322 -15.59 -19.00 -5.06
C TRP A 322 -14.47 -18.78 -6.08
N LEU A 323 -13.21 -18.78 -5.62
CA LEU A 323 -12.06 -18.55 -6.50
C LEU A 323 -11.76 -19.81 -7.32
N PRO A 324 -11.64 -19.69 -8.66
CA PRO A 324 -11.18 -20.79 -9.50
C PRO A 324 -9.82 -21.33 -9.08
N LYS A 325 -9.71 -22.67 -9.01
CA LYS A 325 -8.47 -23.35 -8.58
C LYS A 325 -7.62 -23.85 -9.75
N ASN A 326 -8.11 -23.67 -10.96
CA ASN A 326 -7.45 -24.16 -12.17
C ASN A 326 -6.16 -23.39 -12.45
N ARG A 327 -5.04 -24.11 -12.57
CA ARG A 327 -3.71 -23.53 -12.86
C ARG A 327 -3.69 -22.78 -14.19
N LYS A 328 -4.32 -23.31 -15.24
CA LYS A 328 -4.38 -22.65 -16.55
C LYS A 328 -5.09 -21.29 -16.43
N PHE A 329 -6.19 -21.24 -15.70
CA PHE A 329 -6.90 -19.99 -15.44
C PHE A 329 -6.00 -18.97 -14.72
N LEU A 330 -5.26 -19.37 -13.68
CA LEU A 330 -4.34 -18.48 -12.96
C LEU A 330 -3.22 -17.95 -13.88
N TRP A 331 -2.68 -18.75 -14.77
CA TRP A 331 -1.68 -18.30 -15.75
C TRP A 331 -2.27 -17.32 -16.76
N CYS A 332 -3.45 -17.62 -17.33
CA CYS A 332 -4.14 -16.68 -18.23
C CYS A 332 -4.46 -15.36 -17.54
N LEU A 333 -4.98 -15.41 -16.29
CA LEU A 333 -5.27 -14.22 -15.51
C LEU A 333 -4.00 -13.40 -15.25
N ASN A 334 -2.88 -14.05 -14.89
CA ASN A 334 -1.61 -13.39 -14.65
C ASN A 334 -1.10 -12.63 -15.89
N ILE A 335 -1.07 -13.30 -17.04
CA ILE A 335 -0.62 -12.70 -18.29
C ILE A 335 -1.54 -11.55 -18.69
N ALA A 336 -2.85 -11.76 -18.67
CA ALA A 336 -3.83 -10.72 -19.01
C ALA A 336 -3.71 -9.50 -18.08
N SER A 337 -3.60 -9.73 -16.76
CA SER A 337 -3.45 -8.64 -15.79
C SER A 337 -2.12 -7.90 -15.96
N ALA A 338 -1.03 -8.60 -16.24
CA ALA A 338 0.28 -7.97 -16.48
C ALA A 338 0.27 -7.09 -17.73
N VAL A 339 -0.32 -7.58 -18.82
CA VAL A 339 -0.50 -6.81 -20.08
C VAL A 339 -1.36 -5.57 -19.81
N LEU A 340 -2.53 -5.73 -19.19
CA LEU A 340 -3.43 -4.62 -18.89
C LEU A 340 -2.79 -3.60 -17.92
N ALA A 341 -2.07 -4.06 -16.90
CA ALA A 341 -1.37 -3.18 -15.96
C ALA A 341 -0.33 -2.31 -16.69
N MET A 342 0.43 -2.90 -17.60
CA MET A 342 1.46 -2.18 -18.34
C MET A 342 0.85 -1.21 -19.36
N VAL A 343 -0.13 -1.66 -20.14
CA VAL A 343 -0.81 -0.82 -21.14
C VAL A 343 -1.51 0.36 -20.46
N SER A 344 -2.18 0.14 -19.32
CA SER A 344 -2.84 1.23 -18.60
C SER A 344 -1.84 2.21 -17.97
N ALA A 345 -0.68 1.77 -17.49
CA ALA A 345 0.36 2.66 -16.98
C ALA A 345 0.92 3.57 -18.09
N ILE A 346 1.13 3.04 -19.28
CA ILE A 346 1.60 3.81 -20.44
C ILE A 346 0.52 4.79 -20.93
N GLY A 347 -0.74 4.34 -21.00
CA GLY A 347 -1.86 5.17 -21.42
C GLY A 347 -2.12 6.34 -20.48
N LEU A 348 -2.07 6.13 -19.17
CA LEU A 348 -2.17 7.19 -18.16
C LEU A 348 -1.09 8.27 -18.34
N ARG A 349 0.14 7.86 -18.66
CA ARG A 349 1.22 8.80 -18.91
C ARG A 349 0.94 9.69 -20.14
N ASN A 350 0.52 9.11 -21.25
CA ASN A 350 0.24 9.89 -22.48
C ASN A 350 -0.84 10.94 -22.25
N VAL A 351 -1.83 10.66 -21.38
CA VAL A 351 -2.86 11.65 -20.99
C VAL A 351 -2.28 12.76 -20.14
N ILE A 352 -1.32 12.45 -19.25
CA ILE A 352 -0.69 13.45 -18.37
C ILE A 352 0.29 14.33 -19.17
N THR A 353 1.11 13.76 -20.04
CA THR A 353 2.12 14.50 -20.82
C THR A 353 1.54 15.40 -21.91
N HIS A 354 0.31 15.15 -22.37
CA HIS A 354 -0.37 16.01 -23.34
C HIS A 354 -1.24 17.12 -22.70
N ARG A 355 -1.27 17.21 -21.36
CA ARG A 355 -2.02 18.26 -20.64
C ARG A 355 -1.15 19.34 -20.02
N TYR A 356 0.17 19.31 -20.26
CA TYR A 356 1.11 20.35 -19.81
C TYR A 356 2.00 20.84 -20.94
#